data_4066f2a8629ca0efa7544feee0c05609
#
_entry.id   4066f2a8629ca0efa7544feee0c05609
#
_cell.length_a   1.000
_cell.length_b   1.000
_cell.length_c   1.000
_cell.angle_alpha   90.00
_cell.angle_beta   90.00
_cell.angle_gamma   90.00
#
_symmetry.space_group_name_H-M   'P 1'
#
loop_
_entity.id
_entity.type
_entity.pdbx_description
1 polymer ?
#
loop_
_entity_poly.entity_id
_entity_poly.type
_entity_poly.pdbx_seq_one_letter_code
_entity_poly.pdbx_strand_id
1 'polypeptide(L)'
;MNSLVLHRIGVALTCTFFISVTTLAAEPAALRGYNAAIGDSSVSGISSGAFMAIQFATAWSSVVKGVGVVAGGPFWCAQADAIDVFTNYQAPLWHATGSCMVGPPLDLNIFVAKAAEKAASGDIDPLKNIGRQKVYIFHGFNDAVVAKSVTDAAAEFYRHYLGEANRGNLYYQTAIGAGHSLVVLQE
;
A
#
# COMPACT_ATOMS: atom_id res chain seq x y z
N MET A 1 13.80 -39.14 75.82
CA MET A 1 12.49 -38.42 75.82
C MET A 1 12.74 -37.10 75.16
N ASN A 2 12.55 -37.01 73.80
CA ASN A 2 12.76 -35.79 73.05
C ASN A 2 11.43 -35.46 72.37
N SER A 3 10.85 -34.30 72.81
CA SER A 3 9.64 -33.73 72.27
C SER A 3 9.94 -32.91 71.02
N LEU A 4 9.43 -33.33 69.88
CA LEU A 4 9.49 -32.57 68.61
C LEU A 4 8.33 -31.58 68.60
N VAL A 5 8.66 -30.29 68.62
CA VAL A 5 7.72 -29.17 68.39
C VAL A 5 7.60 -28.90 66.88
N LEU A 6 6.43 -29.26 66.29
CA LEU A 6 6.11 -28.90 64.90
C LEU A 6 5.68 -27.43 64.85
N HIS A 7 6.48 -26.62 64.17
CA HIS A 7 6.05 -25.24 63.77
C HIS A 7 5.23 -25.34 62.47
N ARG A 8 3.97 -24.98 62.57
CA ARG A 8 3.09 -24.77 61.40
C ARG A 8 3.33 -23.36 60.90
N ILE A 9 3.96 -23.27 59.73
CA ILE A 9 4.07 -22.00 58.97
C ILE A 9 2.77 -21.85 58.15
N GLY A 10 1.92 -20.92 58.59
CA GLY A 10 0.74 -20.54 57.83
C GLY A 10 1.16 -19.56 56.70
N VAL A 11 1.03 -19.99 55.47
CA VAL A 11 1.19 -19.10 54.29
C VAL A 11 -0.15 -18.42 54.07
N ALA A 12 -0.19 -17.11 54.34
CA ALA A 12 -1.35 -16.26 54.02
C ALA A 12 -1.26 -15.90 52.52
N LEU A 13 -2.21 -16.45 51.74
CA LEU A 13 -2.34 -16.14 50.31
C LEU A 13 -3.13 -14.84 50.17
N THR A 14 -2.43 -13.71 49.98
CA THR A 14 -3.06 -12.41 49.68
C THR A 14 -3.46 -12.38 48.21
N CYS A 15 -4.74 -12.58 47.91
CA CYS A 15 -5.33 -12.42 46.59
C CYS A 15 -5.47 -10.91 46.28
N THR A 16 -4.52 -10.37 45.49
CA THR A 16 -4.62 -8.99 44.99
C THR A 16 -5.58 -8.97 43.79
N PHE A 17 -6.77 -8.44 43.99
CA PHE A 17 -7.71 -8.18 42.88
C PHE A 17 -7.23 -6.98 42.09
N PHE A 18 -6.70 -7.23 40.86
CA PHE A 18 -6.51 -6.17 39.88
C PHE A 18 -7.85 -5.80 39.26
N ILE A 19 -8.41 -4.68 39.65
CA ILE A 19 -9.57 -4.07 38.98
C ILE A 19 -9.02 -3.44 37.70
N SER A 20 -9.18 -4.11 36.57
CA SER A 20 -8.91 -3.54 35.25
C SER A 20 -9.99 -2.49 34.97
N VAL A 21 -9.66 -1.22 35.14
CA VAL A 21 -10.49 -0.11 34.69
C VAL A 21 -10.36 -0.06 33.16
N THR A 22 -11.32 -0.63 32.45
CA THR A 22 -11.47 -0.41 31.02
C THR A 22 -11.93 1.04 30.82
N THR A 23 -11.01 1.91 30.44
CA THR A 23 -11.37 3.23 29.92
C THR A 23 -12.09 3.00 28.59
N LEU A 24 -13.42 3.16 28.60
CA LEU A 24 -14.19 3.29 27.36
C LEU A 24 -13.70 4.57 26.69
N ALA A 25 -12.88 4.43 25.65
CA ALA A 25 -12.56 5.54 24.78
C ALA A 25 -13.89 6.05 24.19
N ALA A 26 -14.20 7.33 24.40
CA ALA A 26 -15.36 7.93 23.76
C ALA A 26 -15.23 7.77 22.24
N GLU A 27 -16.31 7.36 21.57
CA GLU A 27 -16.30 7.31 20.12
C GLU A 27 -15.94 8.69 19.56
N PRO A 28 -15.03 8.77 18.59
CA PRO A 28 -14.68 10.04 17.97
C PRO A 28 -15.92 10.68 17.37
N ALA A 29 -16.06 11.99 17.54
CA ALA A 29 -17.18 12.73 16.98
C ALA A 29 -17.24 12.51 15.45
N ALA A 30 -18.43 12.26 14.94
CA ALA A 30 -18.63 12.13 13.50
C ALA A 30 -18.16 13.40 12.78
N LEU A 31 -17.40 13.22 11.70
CA LEU A 31 -16.97 14.34 10.86
C LEU A 31 -18.19 15.04 10.26
N ARG A 32 -18.13 16.36 10.18
CA ARG A 32 -19.16 17.15 9.48
C ARG A 32 -19.18 16.75 8.00
N GLY A 33 -20.36 16.79 7.37
CA GLY A 33 -20.47 16.68 5.92
C GLY A 33 -19.82 17.91 5.27
N TYR A 34 -18.75 17.70 4.49
CA TYR A 34 -18.03 18.77 3.78
C TYR A 34 -18.52 18.96 2.34
N ASN A 35 -19.60 18.28 1.95
CA ASN A 35 -20.17 18.31 0.61
C ASN A 35 -19.14 17.95 -0.49
N ALA A 36 -18.21 17.04 -0.16
CA ALA A 36 -17.18 16.59 -1.09
C ALA A 36 -17.75 15.63 -2.12
N ALA A 37 -17.34 15.79 -3.37
CA ALA A 37 -17.64 14.86 -4.46
C ALA A 37 -16.71 13.64 -4.36
N ILE A 38 -17.07 12.64 -3.56
CA ILE A 38 -16.23 11.46 -3.29
C ILE A 38 -15.80 10.77 -4.60
N GLY A 39 -16.69 10.70 -5.60
CA GLY A 39 -16.40 10.13 -6.91
C GLY A 39 -15.39 10.91 -7.76
N ASP A 40 -14.89 12.05 -7.28
CA ASP A 40 -13.85 12.86 -7.93
C ASP A 40 -12.54 12.88 -7.12
N SER A 41 -12.33 11.89 -6.26
CA SER A 41 -11.15 11.79 -5.44
C SER A 41 -9.89 11.51 -6.27
N SER A 42 -8.76 12.02 -5.79
CA SER A 42 -7.44 11.72 -6.32
C SER A 42 -6.51 11.24 -5.21
N VAL A 43 -5.51 10.46 -5.58
CA VAL A 43 -4.48 9.94 -4.68
C VAL A 43 -3.12 10.10 -5.33
N SER A 44 -2.12 10.48 -4.54
CA SER A 44 -0.74 10.57 -5.03
C SER A 44 0.25 10.23 -3.94
N GLY A 45 1.45 9.88 -4.37
CA GLY A 45 2.53 9.59 -3.45
C GLY A 45 3.88 9.45 -4.13
N ILE A 46 4.93 9.39 -3.31
CA ILE A 46 6.29 9.10 -3.72
C ILE A 46 6.75 7.81 -3.07
N SER A 47 7.58 7.01 -3.78
CA SER A 47 8.21 5.80 -3.25
C SER A 47 7.15 4.83 -2.71
N SER A 48 7.24 4.37 -1.48
CA SER A 48 6.21 3.52 -0.84
C SER A 48 4.81 4.14 -0.89
N GLY A 49 4.70 5.48 -0.78
CA GLY A 49 3.44 6.20 -0.96
C GLY A 49 2.90 6.14 -2.40
N ALA A 50 3.78 6.10 -3.41
CA ALA A 50 3.38 5.90 -4.81
C ALA A 50 2.87 4.48 -5.07
N PHE A 51 3.52 3.46 -4.48
CA PHE A 51 3.01 2.09 -4.51
C PHE A 51 1.63 2.02 -3.85
N MET A 52 1.47 2.64 -2.68
CA MET A 52 0.17 2.68 -1.99
C MET A 52 -0.88 3.45 -2.81
N ALA A 53 -0.51 4.54 -3.49
CA ALA A 53 -1.42 5.27 -4.37
C ALA A 53 -1.97 4.39 -5.50
N ILE A 54 -1.12 3.56 -6.12
CA ILE A 54 -1.56 2.59 -7.14
C ILE A 54 -2.44 1.50 -6.54
N GLN A 55 -2.08 0.95 -5.36
CA GLN A 55 -2.91 -0.04 -4.66
C GLN A 55 -4.30 0.54 -4.40
N PHE A 56 -4.37 1.73 -3.81
CA PHE A 56 -5.62 2.39 -3.47
C PHE A 56 -6.45 2.73 -4.72
N ALA A 57 -5.81 3.32 -5.75
CA ALA A 57 -6.49 3.70 -6.98
C ALA A 57 -7.04 2.50 -7.77
N THR A 58 -6.35 1.35 -7.70
CA THR A 58 -6.81 0.12 -8.35
C THR A 58 -7.94 -0.51 -7.54
N ALA A 59 -7.78 -0.62 -6.22
CA ALA A 59 -8.77 -1.23 -5.34
C ALA A 59 -10.09 -0.43 -5.29
N TRP A 60 -10.01 0.89 -5.28
CA TRP A 60 -11.15 1.82 -5.20
C TRP A 60 -11.33 2.60 -6.50
N SER A 61 -11.22 1.92 -7.64
CA SER A 61 -11.28 2.54 -8.96
C SER A 61 -12.65 3.13 -9.30
N SER A 62 -13.71 2.79 -8.59
CA SER A 62 -15.03 3.44 -8.70
C SER A 62 -15.04 4.86 -8.14
N VAL A 63 -14.14 5.17 -7.20
CA VAL A 63 -14.07 6.45 -6.48
C VAL A 63 -12.93 7.31 -7.01
N VAL A 64 -11.74 6.71 -7.19
CA VAL A 64 -10.52 7.44 -7.57
C VAL A 64 -10.50 7.75 -9.06
N LYS A 65 -10.39 9.04 -9.41
CA LYS A 65 -10.25 9.52 -10.79
C LYS A 65 -8.87 10.03 -11.15
N GLY A 66 -8.12 10.54 -10.18
CA GLY A 66 -6.78 11.07 -10.38
C GLY A 66 -5.72 10.25 -9.65
N VAL A 67 -4.61 9.92 -10.31
CA VAL A 67 -3.52 9.15 -9.71
C VAL A 67 -2.18 9.80 -10.02
N GLY A 68 -1.42 10.12 -8.97
CA GLY A 68 -0.07 10.66 -9.07
C GLY A 68 0.95 9.70 -8.49
N VAL A 69 1.92 9.29 -9.30
CA VAL A 69 2.92 8.28 -8.96
C VAL A 69 4.31 8.87 -9.16
N VAL A 70 5.08 9.02 -8.10
CA VAL A 70 6.48 9.44 -8.17
C VAL A 70 7.36 8.29 -7.70
N ALA A 71 8.18 7.75 -8.60
CA ALA A 71 9.07 6.64 -8.30
C ALA A 71 8.35 5.45 -7.62
N GLY A 72 7.26 4.96 -8.22
CA GLY A 72 6.46 3.83 -7.75
C GLY A 72 6.45 2.66 -8.72
N GLY A 73 5.87 1.54 -8.32
CA GLY A 73 5.74 0.32 -9.12
C GLY A 73 4.29 -0.13 -9.27
N PRO A 74 4.03 -1.21 -10.03
CA PRO A 74 2.69 -1.65 -10.37
C PRO A 74 1.89 -2.15 -9.16
N PHE A 75 0.58 -2.29 -9.37
CA PHE A 75 -0.32 -2.93 -8.41
C PHE A 75 0.22 -4.30 -8.00
N TRP A 76 0.14 -4.61 -6.70
CA TRP A 76 0.57 -5.88 -6.11
C TRP A 76 2.07 -6.20 -6.23
N CYS A 77 2.93 -5.21 -6.45
CA CYS A 77 4.36 -5.44 -6.68
C CYS A 77 5.03 -6.20 -5.54
N ALA A 78 4.71 -5.89 -4.28
CA ALA A 78 5.28 -6.59 -3.13
C ALA A 78 4.76 -8.03 -2.98
N GLN A 79 3.81 -8.45 -3.81
CA GLN A 79 3.23 -9.80 -3.86
C GLN A 79 2.76 -10.30 -2.48
N ALA A 80 2.21 -9.38 -1.68
CA ALA A 80 1.64 -9.70 -0.39
C ALA A 80 0.30 -10.43 -0.58
N ASP A 81 0.31 -11.65 -1.09
CA ASP A 81 -0.78 -12.56 -0.84
C ASP A 81 -0.84 -12.76 0.68
N ALA A 82 -2.04 -12.92 1.22
CA ALA A 82 -2.27 -13.25 2.63
C ALA A 82 -1.68 -14.63 2.95
N ILE A 83 -0.42 -14.75 2.70
CA ILE A 83 0.37 -15.91 2.95
C ILE A 83 0.63 -15.88 4.42
N ASP A 84 0.12 -16.92 5.01
CA ASP A 84 0.65 -17.48 6.20
C ASP A 84 1.69 -16.57 6.84
N VAL A 85 1.17 -15.57 7.57
CA VAL A 85 1.97 -14.60 8.35
C VAL A 85 2.96 -15.32 9.26
N PHE A 86 2.76 -16.62 9.49
CA PHE A 86 3.57 -17.45 10.36
C PHE A 86 4.73 -18.16 9.66
N THR A 87 4.61 -18.50 8.37
CA THR A 87 5.64 -19.27 7.65
C THR A 87 6.46 -18.44 6.65
N ASN A 88 5.94 -17.34 6.09
CA ASN A 88 6.66 -16.59 5.07
C ASN A 88 6.48 -15.05 5.15
N TYR A 89 6.48 -14.50 6.34
CA TYR A 89 6.38 -13.05 6.58
C TYR A 89 7.47 -12.23 5.86
N GLN A 90 8.61 -12.85 5.56
CA GLN A 90 9.74 -12.17 4.93
C GLN A 90 9.55 -11.96 3.41
N ALA A 91 8.75 -12.77 2.72
CA ALA A 91 8.64 -12.69 1.27
C ALA A 91 8.12 -11.34 0.75
N PRO A 92 7.05 -10.73 1.31
CA PRO A 92 6.62 -9.41 0.90
C PRO A 92 7.68 -8.32 1.10
N LEU A 93 8.48 -8.40 2.17
CA LEU A 93 9.56 -7.46 2.43
C LEU A 93 10.68 -7.62 1.40
N TRP A 94 11.07 -8.84 1.04
CA TRP A 94 12.07 -9.11 0.01
C TRP A 94 11.60 -8.62 -1.37
N HIS A 95 10.33 -8.79 -1.71
CA HIS A 95 9.78 -8.21 -2.93
C HIS A 95 9.77 -6.69 -2.89
N ALA A 96 9.32 -6.10 -1.79
CA ALA A 96 9.23 -4.65 -1.64
C ALA A 96 10.60 -3.97 -1.74
N THR A 97 11.63 -4.50 -1.06
CA THR A 97 12.98 -3.91 -1.02
C THR A 97 13.91 -4.44 -2.11
N GLY A 98 13.57 -5.53 -2.76
CA GLY A 98 14.31 -6.15 -3.85
C GLY A 98 13.70 -5.82 -5.22
N SER A 99 12.92 -6.74 -5.77
CA SER A 99 12.40 -6.63 -7.14
C SER A 99 11.54 -5.38 -7.38
N CYS A 100 10.77 -4.93 -6.39
CA CYS A 100 9.95 -3.73 -6.50
C CYS A 100 10.72 -2.42 -6.24
N MET A 101 11.98 -2.48 -5.90
CA MET A 101 12.79 -1.28 -5.66
C MET A 101 13.99 -1.21 -6.61
N VAL A 102 14.79 -2.25 -6.68
CA VAL A 102 16.06 -2.25 -7.43
C VAL A 102 16.18 -3.40 -8.45
N GLY A 103 15.13 -4.18 -8.59
CA GLY A 103 15.16 -5.42 -9.34
C GLY A 103 15.24 -5.28 -10.86
N PRO A 104 15.33 -6.43 -11.57
CA PRO A 104 15.24 -6.49 -13.01
C PRO A 104 13.87 -6.01 -13.50
N PRO A 105 13.67 -5.84 -14.82
CA PRO A 105 12.36 -5.56 -15.37
C PRO A 105 11.32 -6.55 -14.87
N LEU A 106 10.18 -6.03 -14.43
CA LEU A 106 9.09 -6.80 -13.85
C LEU A 106 8.20 -7.39 -14.94
N ASP A 107 7.75 -8.62 -14.78
CA ASP A 107 6.78 -9.23 -15.69
C ASP A 107 5.37 -8.67 -15.43
N LEU A 108 4.90 -7.83 -16.36
CA LEU A 108 3.57 -7.20 -16.29
C LEU A 108 2.43 -8.22 -16.12
N ASN A 109 2.56 -9.40 -16.74
CA ASN A 109 1.50 -10.41 -16.75
C ASN A 109 1.14 -10.88 -15.33
N ILE A 110 2.12 -10.92 -14.42
CA ILE A 110 1.91 -11.29 -13.01
C ILE A 110 0.94 -10.31 -12.35
N PHE A 111 1.15 -9.01 -12.55
CA PHE A 111 0.35 -7.96 -11.91
C PHE A 111 -1.03 -7.82 -12.52
N VAL A 112 -1.14 -7.97 -13.84
CA VAL A 112 -2.41 -8.00 -14.56
C VAL A 112 -3.25 -9.20 -14.14
N ALA A 113 -2.65 -10.39 -14.07
CA ALA A 113 -3.35 -11.60 -13.63
C ALA A 113 -3.83 -11.47 -12.17
N LYS A 114 -3.00 -10.90 -11.29
CA LYS A 114 -3.37 -10.70 -9.90
C LYS A 114 -4.49 -9.66 -9.73
N ALA A 115 -4.44 -8.57 -10.47
CA ALA A 115 -5.54 -7.60 -10.46
C ALA A 115 -6.86 -8.23 -10.96
N ALA A 116 -6.80 -9.05 -12.02
CA ALA A 116 -7.96 -9.77 -12.53
C ALA A 116 -8.53 -10.77 -11.49
N GLU A 117 -7.67 -11.52 -10.80
CA GLU A 117 -8.04 -12.42 -9.70
C GLU A 117 -8.76 -11.65 -8.59
N LYS A 118 -8.17 -10.55 -8.11
CA LYS A 118 -8.73 -9.73 -7.04
C LYS A 118 -10.07 -9.07 -7.42
N ALA A 119 -10.23 -8.65 -8.66
CA ALA A 119 -11.49 -8.12 -9.15
C ALA A 119 -12.57 -9.22 -9.28
N ALA A 120 -12.19 -10.43 -9.71
CA ALA A 120 -13.09 -11.55 -9.83
C ALA A 120 -13.61 -12.05 -8.46
N SER A 121 -12.76 -11.99 -7.42
CA SER A 121 -13.16 -12.32 -6.03
C SER A 121 -13.97 -11.22 -5.35
N GLY A 122 -14.03 -10.02 -5.92
CA GLY A 122 -14.71 -8.87 -5.31
C GLY A 122 -13.88 -8.14 -4.24
N ASP A 123 -12.58 -8.47 -4.14
CA ASP A 123 -11.66 -7.81 -3.20
C ASP A 123 -11.35 -6.37 -3.62
N ILE A 124 -11.50 -6.07 -4.90
CA ILE A 124 -11.30 -4.74 -5.48
C ILE A 124 -12.43 -4.42 -6.48
N ASP A 125 -12.56 -3.14 -6.81
CA ASP A 125 -13.51 -2.66 -7.79
C ASP A 125 -13.27 -3.24 -9.20
N PRO A 126 -14.31 -3.25 -10.06
CA PRO A 126 -14.16 -3.68 -11.45
C PRO A 126 -13.08 -2.90 -12.21
N LEU A 127 -12.11 -3.60 -12.79
CA LEU A 127 -10.93 -3.02 -13.46
C LEU A 127 -11.27 -2.10 -14.63
N LYS A 128 -12.45 -2.24 -15.24
CA LYS A 128 -12.95 -1.31 -16.28
C LYS A 128 -12.98 0.16 -15.80
N ASN A 129 -13.09 0.38 -14.51
CA ASN A 129 -13.10 1.72 -13.94
C ASN A 129 -11.76 2.45 -14.09
N ILE A 130 -10.64 1.71 -14.19
CA ILE A 130 -9.30 2.28 -14.41
C ILE A 130 -9.26 3.06 -15.73
N GLY A 131 -10.03 2.64 -16.74
CA GLY A 131 -10.11 3.30 -18.05
C GLY A 131 -10.48 4.78 -17.99
N ARG A 132 -11.13 5.25 -16.92
CA ARG A 132 -11.50 6.67 -16.73
C ARG A 132 -10.50 7.48 -15.90
N GLN A 133 -9.51 6.84 -15.28
CA GLN A 133 -8.53 7.51 -14.43
C GLN A 133 -7.60 8.40 -15.25
N LYS A 134 -7.22 9.55 -14.67
CA LYS A 134 -6.15 10.42 -15.15
C LYS A 134 -4.91 10.12 -14.34
N VAL A 135 -3.86 9.70 -15.00
CA VAL A 135 -2.66 9.16 -14.36
C VAL A 135 -1.45 9.99 -14.73
N TYR A 136 -0.77 10.52 -13.74
CA TYR A 136 0.54 11.13 -13.86
C TYR A 136 1.59 10.22 -13.22
N ILE A 137 2.60 9.84 -13.98
CA ILE A 137 3.74 9.06 -13.47
C ILE A 137 5.01 9.88 -13.69
N PHE A 138 5.85 9.94 -12.68
CA PHE A 138 7.14 10.60 -12.73
C PHE A 138 8.25 9.66 -12.24
N HIS A 139 9.36 9.65 -12.97
CA HIS A 139 10.61 9.05 -12.55
C HIS A 139 11.78 9.95 -12.97
N GLY A 140 12.56 10.42 -12.00
CA GLY A 140 13.76 11.19 -12.28
C GLY A 140 14.89 10.28 -12.77
N PHE A 141 15.59 10.67 -13.83
CA PHE A 141 16.62 9.78 -14.39
C PHE A 141 17.88 9.66 -13.52
N ASN A 142 18.01 10.46 -12.44
CA ASN A 142 19.04 10.32 -11.39
C ASN A 142 18.52 9.59 -10.14
N ASP A 143 17.33 8.99 -10.19
CA ASP A 143 16.81 8.22 -9.07
C ASP A 143 17.61 6.92 -8.90
N ALA A 144 18.37 6.84 -7.80
CA ALA A 144 19.18 5.69 -7.42
C ALA A 144 18.51 4.78 -6.37
N VAL A 145 17.27 5.09 -5.96
CA VAL A 145 16.54 4.33 -4.94
C VAL A 145 15.55 3.37 -5.56
N VAL A 146 14.67 3.89 -6.44
CA VAL A 146 13.74 3.06 -7.20
C VAL A 146 14.21 2.99 -8.65
N ALA A 147 14.45 1.79 -9.14
CA ALA A 147 14.89 1.58 -10.51
C ALA A 147 13.81 2.03 -11.50
N LYS A 148 14.24 2.64 -12.61
CA LYS A 148 13.33 3.08 -13.68
C LYS A 148 12.45 1.94 -14.20
N SER A 149 12.99 0.73 -14.31
CA SER A 149 12.27 -0.46 -14.76
C SER A 149 11.02 -0.77 -13.91
N VAL A 150 11.06 -0.45 -12.63
CA VAL A 150 9.94 -0.64 -11.71
C VAL A 150 8.82 0.38 -12.00
N THR A 151 9.20 1.64 -12.23
CA THR A 151 8.23 2.67 -12.61
C THR A 151 7.72 2.49 -14.04
N ASP A 152 8.55 1.97 -14.95
CA ASP A 152 8.12 1.55 -16.30
C ASP A 152 7.00 0.51 -16.20
N ALA A 153 7.14 -0.49 -15.33
CA ALA A 153 6.10 -1.51 -15.13
C ALA A 153 4.79 -0.91 -14.58
N ALA A 154 4.85 0.13 -13.75
CA ALA A 154 3.65 0.86 -13.33
C ALA A 154 2.98 1.56 -14.52
N ALA A 155 3.76 2.18 -15.41
CA ALA A 155 3.23 2.81 -16.61
C ALA A 155 2.59 1.79 -17.56
N GLU A 156 3.23 0.63 -17.75
CA GLU A 156 2.68 -0.46 -18.58
C GLU A 156 1.38 -1.05 -17.96
N PHE A 157 1.31 -1.19 -16.65
CA PHE A 157 0.09 -1.60 -15.96
C PHE A 157 -1.08 -0.65 -16.27
N TYR A 158 -0.86 0.65 -16.20
CA TYR A 158 -1.89 1.62 -16.58
C TYR A 158 -2.19 1.61 -18.08
N ARG A 159 -1.20 1.48 -18.95
CA ARG A 159 -1.44 1.36 -20.40
C ARG A 159 -2.33 0.19 -20.74
N HIS A 160 -2.12 -0.95 -20.08
CA HIS A 160 -2.94 -2.14 -20.27
C HIS A 160 -4.43 -1.87 -19.99
N TYR A 161 -4.74 -1.24 -18.84
CA TYR A 161 -6.14 -1.03 -18.42
C TYR A 161 -6.79 0.22 -19.03
N LEU A 162 -6.03 1.23 -19.39
CA LEU A 162 -6.53 2.39 -20.13
C LEU A 162 -6.91 2.02 -21.56
N GLY A 163 -6.16 1.11 -22.17
CA GLY A 163 -6.31 0.72 -23.55
C GLY A 163 -6.06 1.88 -24.53
N GLU A 164 -6.19 1.62 -25.83
CA GLU A 164 -5.91 2.62 -26.86
C GLU A 164 -6.84 3.84 -26.79
N ALA A 165 -8.12 3.62 -26.48
CA ALA A 165 -9.12 4.70 -26.45
C ALA A 165 -8.83 5.75 -25.37
N ASN A 166 -8.18 5.36 -24.28
CA ASN A 166 -7.92 6.22 -23.13
C ASN A 166 -6.43 6.46 -22.89
N ARG A 167 -5.55 6.08 -23.83
CA ARG A 167 -4.09 6.21 -23.66
C ARG A 167 -3.63 7.63 -23.35
N GLY A 168 -4.36 8.65 -23.81
CA GLY A 168 -4.12 10.05 -23.48
C GLY A 168 -4.41 10.43 -22.02
N ASN A 169 -4.95 9.52 -21.23
CA ASN A 169 -5.15 9.71 -19.81
C ASN A 169 -3.89 9.44 -18.98
N LEU A 170 -2.84 8.84 -19.58
CA LEU A 170 -1.56 8.62 -18.93
C LEU A 170 -0.52 9.63 -19.44
N TYR A 171 0.07 10.35 -18.50
CA TYR A 171 1.26 11.16 -18.76
C TYR A 171 2.44 10.59 -17.94
N TYR A 172 3.48 10.13 -18.62
CA TYR A 172 4.68 9.55 -18.00
C TYR A 172 5.90 10.43 -18.29
N GLN A 173 6.44 11.09 -17.27
CA GLN A 173 7.58 11.98 -17.34
C GLN A 173 8.86 11.31 -16.83
N THR A 174 9.89 11.26 -17.68
CA THR A 174 11.20 10.67 -17.34
C THR A 174 12.39 11.52 -17.77
N ALA A 175 12.15 12.71 -18.33
CA ALA A 175 13.20 13.55 -18.92
C ALA A 175 13.80 14.58 -17.92
N ILE A 176 13.52 14.45 -16.62
CA ILE A 176 14.01 15.36 -15.60
C ILE A 176 15.08 14.67 -14.75
N GLY A 177 16.22 15.35 -14.55
CA GLY A 177 17.37 14.87 -13.78
C GLY A 177 17.20 14.93 -12.27
N ALA A 178 16.00 14.65 -11.76
CA ALA A 178 15.76 14.56 -10.33
C ALA A 178 16.27 13.21 -9.78
N GLY A 179 16.73 13.23 -8.53
CA GLY A 179 16.92 12.03 -7.73
C GLY A 179 15.59 11.51 -7.18
N HIS A 180 15.65 10.71 -6.10
CA HIS A 180 14.46 10.16 -5.42
C HIS A 180 13.75 11.24 -4.61
N SER A 181 13.03 12.14 -5.27
CA SER A 181 12.40 13.30 -4.64
C SER A 181 11.17 13.79 -5.39
N LEU A 182 10.34 14.58 -4.72
CA LEU A 182 9.35 15.41 -5.39
C LEU A 182 10.05 16.61 -6.03
N VAL A 183 9.71 16.90 -7.28
CA VAL A 183 10.23 18.08 -7.99
C VAL A 183 9.34 19.27 -7.63
N VAL A 184 9.98 20.30 -7.10
CA VAL A 184 9.34 21.58 -6.81
C VAL A 184 10.05 22.70 -7.58
N LEU A 185 9.30 23.71 -7.99
CA LEU A 185 9.89 24.94 -8.50
C LEU A 185 10.44 25.70 -7.30
N GLN A 186 11.75 26.01 -7.32
CA GLN A 186 12.32 26.99 -6.40
C GLN A 186 12.14 28.37 -7.05
N GLU A 187 11.41 29.25 -6.37
CA GLU A 187 11.35 30.69 -6.70
C GLU A 187 12.59 31.38 -6.11
#